data_f035c48d1b9674ed56045b0d414ba426
#
_entry.id   f035c48d1b9674ed56045b0d414ba426
#
_cell.length_a   1.000
_cell.length_b   1.000
_cell.length_c   1.000
_cell.angle_alpha   90.00
_cell.angle_beta   90.00
_cell.angle_gamma   90.00
#
_symmetry.space_group_name_H-M   'P 1'
#
loop_
_entity.id
_entity.type
_entity.pdbx_description
1 polymer ?
#
loop_
_entity_poly.entity_id
_entity_poly.type
_entity_poly.pdbx_seq_one_letter_code
_entity_poly.pdbx_strand_id
1 'polypeptide(L)'
;HTKRLLACLGHPERDFAVIHVAGSNGKGSVCRAVSHVLTENGTRTGLFISPHLVCMEERMQINEQNSTKEQFVESFLTVKKAVERLQEAGGEHPSFFEYLFAMAMVFFAKEKVEAAVLETGLGGRLDATNVIESPVLTVITSISLEHTEYLGNTIAAIAGEKAGIIKQGVPVVFDAGNDEASAVIRKRAEEKQAPCYPVRPQQLKIKKITRKNIDFSFASRY
;
A
#
# COMPACT_ATOMS: atom_id res chain seq x y z
N HIS A 1 7.09 16.61 -0.02
CA HIS A 1 7.52 16.51 1.39
C HIS A 1 8.10 15.14 1.68
N THR A 2 7.37 14.04 1.53
CA THR A 2 7.76 12.67 1.90
C THR A 2 9.12 12.25 1.35
N LYS A 3 9.41 12.50 0.05
CA LYS A 3 10.73 12.17 -0.55
C LYS A 3 11.90 12.83 0.17
N ARG A 4 11.75 14.10 0.55
CA ARG A 4 12.81 14.83 1.29
C ARG A 4 13.01 14.27 2.69
N LEU A 5 11.92 13.90 3.38
CA LEU A 5 11.98 13.27 4.70
C LEU A 5 12.69 11.93 4.63
N LEU A 6 12.33 11.07 3.67
CA LEU A 6 13.00 9.76 3.49
C LEU A 6 14.48 9.93 3.14
N ALA A 7 14.84 10.95 2.35
CA ALA A 7 16.26 11.27 2.10
C ALA A 7 17.00 11.66 3.38
N CYS A 8 16.40 12.44 4.28
CA CYS A 8 16.99 12.76 5.60
C CYS A 8 17.12 11.53 6.50
N LEU A 9 16.35 10.46 6.24
CA LEU A 9 16.40 9.18 6.93
C LEU A 9 17.32 8.15 6.27
N GLY A 10 17.97 8.50 5.15
CA GLY A 10 18.88 7.61 4.42
C GLY A 10 18.18 6.62 3.49
N HIS A 11 16.95 6.90 3.07
CA HIS A 11 16.15 6.08 2.16
C HIS A 11 15.82 4.67 2.68
N PRO A 12 15.27 4.52 3.91
CA PRO A 12 14.97 3.21 4.48
C PRO A 12 13.95 2.41 3.64
N GLU A 13 13.15 3.06 2.80
CA GLU A 13 12.19 2.43 1.88
C GLU A 13 12.83 1.60 0.76
N ARG A 14 14.15 1.64 0.62
CA ARG A 14 14.90 0.90 -0.41
C ARG A 14 15.47 -0.42 0.08
N ASP A 15 15.37 -0.70 1.38
CA ASP A 15 16.02 -1.85 2.01
C ASP A 15 15.23 -3.16 1.86
N PHE A 16 14.00 -3.10 1.32
CA PHE A 16 13.11 -4.25 1.18
C PHE A 16 12.23 -4.17 -0.06
N ALA A 17 11.72 -5.31 -0.51
CA ALA A 17 10.75 -5.37 -1.61
C ALA A 17 9.40 -4.80 -1.17
N VAL A 18 8.67 -4.11 -2.07
CA VAL A 18 7.40 -3.48 -1.74
C VAL A 18 6.28 -4.00 -2.64
N ILE A 19 5.16 -4.39 -2.03
CA ILE A 19 3.86 -4.56 -2.69
C ILE A 19 2.99 -3.37 -2.30
N HIS A 20 2.55 -2.58 -3.29
CA HIS A 20 1.83 -1.34 -3.08
C HIS A 20 0.36 -1.47 -3.45
N VAL A 21 -0.55 -1.16 -2.52
CA VAL A 21 -1.99 -1.43 -2.65
C VAL A 21 -2.79 -0.14 -2.56
N ALA A 22 -3.58 0.13 -3.61
CA ALA A 22 -4.59 1.20 -3.66
C ALA A 22 -5.98 0.63 -3.91
N GLY A 23 -7.01 1.46 -3.77
CA GLY A 23 -8.40 1.09 -4.03
C GLY A 23 -9.38 1.89 -3.17
N SER A 24 -10.68 1.76 -3.43
CA SER A 24 -11.71 2.35 -2.58
C SER A 24 -11.97 1.46 -1.37
N ASN A 25 -12.40 0.23 -1.60
CA ASN A 25 -12.72 -0.71 -0.54
C ASN A 25 -11.82 -1.95 -0.62
N GLY A 26 -11.57 -2.57 0.54
CA GLY A 26 -10.83 -3.84 0.64
C GLY A 26 -9.30 -3.71 0.60
N LYS A 27 -8.73 -2.51 0.58
CA LYS A 27 -7.26 -2.31 0.64
C LYS A 27 -6.63 -3.05 1.81
N GLY A 28 -7.06 -2.73 3.03
CA GLY A 28 -6.52 -3.34 4.26
C GLY A 28 -6.73 -4.85 4.31
N SER A 29 -7.86 -5.37 3.80
CA SER A 29 -8.11 -6.82 3.70
C SER A 29 -7.13 -7.52 2.75
N VAL A 30 -6.89 -6.91 1.59
CA VAL A 30 -5.91 -7.43 0.61
C VAL A 30 -4.50 -7.32 1.17
N CYS A 31 -4.14 -6.20 1.80
CA CYS A 31 -2.84 -6.02 2.44
C CYS A 31 -2.58 -7.11 3.49
N ARG A 32 -3.55 -7.38 4.37
CA ARG A 32 -3.45 -8.44 5.39
C ARG A 32 -3.32 -9.83 4.76
N ALA A 33 -4.15 -10.15 3.76
CA ALA A 33 -4.11 -11.46 3.10
C ALA A 33 -2.75 -11.70 2.40
N VAL A 34 -2.23 -10.69 1.69
CA VAL A 34 -0.92 -10.79 1.03
C VAL A 34 0.22 -10.90 2.05
N SER A 35 0.17 -10.09 3.12
CA SER A 35 1.16 -10.16 4.21
C SER A 35 1.15 -11.53 4.89
N HIS A 36 -0.04 -12.09 5.15
CA HIS A 36 -0.20 -13.43 5.73
C HIS A 36 0.44 -14.51 4.84
N VAL A 37 0.14 -14.51 3.54
CA VAL A 37 0.72 -15.48 2.60
C VAL A 37 2.25 -15.39 2.56
N LEU A 38 2.81 -14.19 2.54
CA LEU A 38 4.27 -14.00 2.57
C LEU A 38 4.88 -14.53 3.87
N THR A 39 4.25 -14.23 5.01
CA THR A 39 4.70 -14.68 6.34
C THR A 39 4.65 -16.20 6.46
N GLU A 40 3.57 -16.84 6.01
CA GLU A 40 3.42 -18.31 6.02
C GLU A 40 4.45 -19.00 5.09
N ASN A 41 4.92 -18.31 4.05
CA ASN A 41 6.00 -18.79 3.20
C ASN A 41 7.41 -18.46 3.75
N GLY A 42 7.52 -18.01 4.99
CA GLY A 42 8.79 -17.77 5.67
C GLY A 42 9.44 -16.42 5.38
N THR A 43 8.80 -15.52 4.62
CA THR A 43 9.31 -14.18 4.36
C THR A 43 9.07 -13.28 5.57
N ARG A 44 10.09 -12.60 6.07
CA ARG A 44 9.93 -11.58 7.12
C ARG A 44 9.22 -10.36 6.53
N THR A 45 7.93 -10.24 6.83
CA THR A 45 7.03 -9.32 6.12
C THR A 45 6.61 -8.16 7.00
N GLY A 46 6.82 -6.93 6.50
CA GLY A 46 6.25 -5.70 7.05
C GLY A 46 4.84 -5.45 6.48
N LEU A 47 3.96 -4.88 7.30
CA LEU A 47 2.62 -4.46 6.90
C LEU A 47 2.36 -3.03 7.40
N PHE A 48 2.04 -2.13 6.47
CA PHE A 48 1.58 -0.77 6.78
C PHE A 48 0.15 -0.59 6.32
N ILE A 49 -0.76 -0.30 7.25
CA ILE A 49 -2.21 -0.14 7.01
C ILE A 49 -2.78 1.08 7.69
N SER A 50 -3.94 1.55 7.22
CA SER A 50 -4.68 2.66 7.81
C SER A 50 -6.20 2.56 7.54
N PRO A 51 -7.03 3.05 8.48
CA PRO A 51 -6.69 3.51 9.84
C PRO A 51 -6.43 2.35 10.80
N HIS A 52 -6.02 2.66 12.04
CA HIS A 52 -6.05 1.71 13.15
C HIS A 52 -7.47 1.61 13.75
N LEU A 53 -7.76 0.54 14.47
CA LEU A 53 -9.04 0.35 15.15
C LEU A 53 -8.97 0.68 16.65
N VAL A 54 -7.90 0.30 17.32
CA VAL A 54 -7.73 0.45 18.76
C VAL A 54 -6.49 1.29 19.10
N CYS A 55 -5.32 0.94 18.56
CA CYS A 55 -4.06 1.62 18.87
C CYS A 55 -3.22 1.88 17.61
N MET A 56 -2.36 2.90 17.69
CA MET A 56 -1.57 3.35 16.55
C MET A 56 -0.54 2.32 16.07
N GLU A 57 -0.09 1.46 16.95
CA GLU A 57 0.85 0.37 16.71
C GLU A 57 0.33 -0.64 15.69
N GLU A 58 -1.00 -0.75 15.51
CA GLU A 58 -1.64 -1.58 14.49
C GLU A 58 -1.25 -1.18 13.06
N ARG A 59 -0.84 0.07 12.85
CA ARG A 59 -0.47 0.58 11.53
C ARG A 59 0.85 0.06 11.00
N MET A 60 1.69 -0.48 11.88
CA MET A 60 3.02 -1.00 11.57
C MET A 60 3.18 -2.38 12.20
N GLN A 61 3.16 -3.41 11.38
CA GLN A 61 3.24 -4.80 11.83
C GLN A 61 4.41 -5.51 11.15
N ILE A 62 4.96 -6.51 11.82
CA ILE A 62 5.91 -7.47 11.23
C ILE A 62 5.42 -8.87 11.56
N ASN A 63 5.29 -9.71 10.52
CA ASN A 63 4.79 -11.08 10.66
C ASN A 63 3.50 -11.12 11.49
N GLU A 64 2.53 -10.25 11.14
CA GLU A 64 1.21 -10.12 11.76
C GLU A 64 1.21 -9.64 13.24
N GLN A 65 2.37 -9.28 13.78
CA GLN A 65 2.49 -8.72 15.12
C GLN A 65 2.61 -7.19 15.04
N ASN A 66 1.78 -6.48 15.81
CA ASN A 66 1.89 -5.03 15.94
C ASN A 66 3.27 -4.65 16.45
N SER A 67 3.77 -3.48 16.04
CA SER A 67 4.94 -2.90 16.68
C SER A 67 4.71 -2.77 18.20
N THR A 68 5.73 -3.00 19.00
CA THR A 68 5.65 -2.70 20.44
C THR A 68 5.64 -1.20 20.67
N LYS A 69 5.23 -0.76 21.85
CA LYS A 69 5.27 0.67 22.23
C LYS A 69 6.68 1.23 22.15
N GLU A 70 7.67 0.43 22.55
CA GLU A 70 9.08 0.80 22.52
C GLU A 70 9.57 1.01 21.08
N GLN A 71 9.25 0.07 20.17
CA GLN A 71 9.58 0.16 18.74
C GLN A 71 8.89 1.33 18.08
N PHE A 72 7.61 1.59 18.44
CA PHE A 72 6.86 2.73 17.95
C PHE A 72 7.51 4.07 18.39
N VAL A 73 7.82 4.21 19.68
CA VAL A 73 8.45 5.41 20.22
C VAL A 73 9.85 5.61 19.63
N GLU A 74 10.63 4.55 19.47
CA GLU A 74 11.97 4.65 18.87
C GLU A 74 11.91 5.13 17.42
N SER A 75 10.96 4.57 16.62
CA SER A 75 10.73 5.02 15.25
C SER A 75 10.28 6.48 15.21
N PHE A 76 9.39 6.88 16.13
CA PHE A 76 8.96 8.27 16.28
C PHE A 76 10.15 9.20 16.56
N LEU A 77 11.00 8.87 17.53
CA LEU A 77 12.16 9.70 17.88
C LEU A 77 13.17 9.79 16.73
N THR A 78 13.35 8.73 15.98
CA THR A 78 14.22 8.72 14.78
C THR A 78 13.69 9.67 13.72
N VAL A 79 12.39 9.58 13.41
CA VAL A 79 11.75 10.47 12.42
C VAL A 79 11.73 11.91 12.92
N LYS A 80 11.47 12.14 14.23
CA LYS A 80 11.50 13.48 14.83
C LYS A 80 12.81 14.21 14.55
N LYS A 81 13.96 13.56 14.81
CA LYS A 81 15.27 14.12 14.51
C LYS A 81 15.48 14.47 13.03
N ALA A 82 14.93 13.65 12.13
CA ALA A 82 15.00 13.91 10.69
C ALA A 82 14.10 15.09 10.29
N VAL A 83 12.91 15.21 10.90
CA VAL A 83 12.00 16.34 10.69
C VAL A 83 12.63 17.65 11.19
N GLU A 84 13.26 17.67 12.34
CA GLU A 84 13.99 18.83 12.87
C GLU A 84 15.05 19.32 11.87
N ARG A 85 15.90 18.42 11.36
CA ARG A 85 16.89 18.73 10.31
C ARG A 85 16.24 19.23 9.01
N LEU A 86 15.12 18.62 8.62
CA LEU A 86 14.38 19.03 7.43
C LEU A 86 13.88 20.46 7.56
N GLN A 87 13.35 20.83 8.73
CA GLN A 87 12.85 22.19 9.03
C GLN A 87 13.99 23.21 9.12
N GLU A 88 15.11 22.86 9.75
CA GLU A 88 16.32 23.69 9.77
C GLU A 88 16.84 24.00 8.35
N ALA A 89 16.65 23.05 7.41
CA ALA A 89 16.97 23.21 6.00
C ALA A 89 15.83 23.90 5.18
N GLY A 90 14.85 24.54 5.86
CA GLY A 90 13.73 25.25 5.23
C GLY A 90 12.66 24.34 4.63
N GLY A 91 12.59 23.07 5.06
CA GLY A 91 11.50 22.17 4.70
C GLY A 91 10.27 22.35 5.58
N GLU A 92 9.12 21.94 5.08
CA GLU A 92 7.87 21.96 5.83
C GLU A 92 7.74 20.73 6.73
N HIS A 93 6.98 20.86 7.83
CA HIS A 93 6.63 19.74 8.69
C HIS A 93 5.76 18.74 7.92
N PRO A 94 6.06 17.41 7.95
CA PRO A 94 5.24 16.41 7.30
C PRO A 94 3.84 16.35 7.93
N SER A 95 2.84 15.96 7.13
CA SER A 95 1.52 15.62 7.64
C SER A 95 1.58 14.41 8.57
N PHE A 96 0.52 14.20 9.35
CA PHE A 96 0.42 13.03 10.24
C PHE A 96 0.63 11.71 9.51
N PHE A 97 0.05 11.56 8.32
CA PHE A 97 0.19 10.33 7.55
C PHE A 97 1.60 10.14 6.97
N GLU A 98 2.22 11.21 6.46
CA GLU A 98 3.62 11.18 6.00
C GLU A 98 4.59 10.81 7.13
N TYR A 99 4.32 11.33 8.34
CA TYR A 99 5.13 11.03 9.51
C TYR A 99 5.02 9.54 9.88
N LEU A 100 3.80 9.00 9.99
CA LEU A 100 3.57 7.58 10.28
C LEU A 100 4.15 6.64 9.21
N PHE A 101 4.02 7.03 7.95
CA PHE A 101 4.64 6.29 6.85
C PHE A 101 6.16 6.25 6.99
N ALA A 102 6.80 7.38 7.26
CA ALA A 102 8.25 7.43 7.50
C ALA A 102 8.67 6.58 8.71
N MET A 103 7.88 6.58 9.80
CA MET A 103 8.10 5.71 10.96
C MET A 103 8.07 4.23 10.57
N ALA A 104 7.08 3.83 9.74
CA ALA A 104 6.98 2.45 9.26
C ALA A 104 8.20 2.06 8.43
N MET A 105 8.68 2.92 7.54
CA MET A 105 9.87 2.65 6.72
C MET A 105 11.12 2.46 7.59
N VAL A 106 11.34 3.33 8.58
CA VAL A 106 12.45 3.20 9.55
C VAL A 106 12.33 1.89 10.35
N PHE A 107 11.13 1.58 10.84
CA PHE A 107 10.88 0.36 11.60
C PHE A 107 11.18 -0.90 10.78
N PHE A 108 10.68 -0.98 9.56
CA PHE A 108 10.87 -2.13 8.68
C PHE A 108 12.34 -2.32 8.29
N ALA A 109 13.05 -1.24 7.94
CA ALA A 109 14.47 -1.32 7.63
C ALA A 109 15.30 -1.77 8.84
N LYS A 110 15.05 -1.21 10.03
CA LYS A 110 15.71 -1.60 11.28
C LYS A 110 15.51 -3.06 11.60
N GLU A 111 14.29 -3.55 11.46
CA GLU A 111 13.91 -4.93 11.74
C GLU A 111 14.26 -5.89 10.59
N LYS A 112 14.87 -5.37 9.52
CA LYS A 112 15.36 -6.15 8.37
C LYS A 112 14.25 -6.99 7.73
N VAL A 113 13.09 -6.39 7.47
CA VAL A 113 12.05 -7.08 6.70
C VAL A 113 12.55 -7.34 5.27
N GLU A 114 12.12 -8.44 4.67
CA GLU A 114 12.48 -8.81 3.31
C GLU A 114 11.49 -8.22 2.29
N ALA A 115 10.22 -8.12 2.72
CA ALA A 115 9.15 -7.52 1.93
C ALA A 115 8.21 -6.70 2.82
N ALA A 116 7.59 -5.65 2.25
CA ALA A 116 6.55 -4.90 2.92
C ALA A 116 5.32 -4.74 2.02
N VAL A 117 4.14 -4.88 2.63
CA VAL A 117 2.86 -4.59 1.98
C VAL A 117 2.36 -3.25 2.48
N LEU A 118 2.17 -2.29 1.57
CA LEU A 118 1.86 -0.91 1.90
C LEU A 118 0.49 -0.52 1.38
N GLU A 119 -0.40 -0.12 2.28
CA GLU A 119 -1.71 0.46 1.95
C GLU A 119 -1.58 1.96 1.69
N THR A 120 -2.16 2.47 0.58
CA THR A 120 -2.34 3.92 0.37
C THR A 120 -3.31 4.51 1.38
N GLY A 121 -3.03 5.71 1.87
CA GLY A 121 -3.94 6.44 2.74
C GLY A 121 -5.15 6.98 1.97
N LEU A 122 -4.90 7.77 0.93
CA LEU A 122 -5.93 8.41 0.11
C LEU A 122 -5.52 8.46 -1.36
N GLY A 123 -6.41 8.00 -2.25
CA GLY A 123 -6.17 8.05 -3.69
C GLY A 123 -5.04 7.10 -4.10
N GLY A 124 -3.95 7.63 -4.57
CA GLY A 124 -2.75 6.90 -5.00
C GLY A 124 -1.67 7.84 -5.55
N ARG A 125 -1.97 8.59 -6.61
CA ARG A 125 -1.01 9.45 -7.34
C ARG A 125 -0.25 10.43 -6.43
N LEU A 126 -0.95 11.07 -5.51
CA LEU A 126 -0.42 12.06 -4.56
C LEU A 126 -0.26 11.51 -3.14
N ASP A 127 -0.53 10.22 -2.94
CA ASP A 127 -0.39 9.61 -1.62
C ASP A 127 1.07 9.59 -1.15
N ALA A 128 1.29 9.73 0.15
CA ALA A 128 2.63 9.69 0.74
C ALA A 128 3.38 8.39 0.41
N THR A 129 2.68 7.26 0.33
CA THR A 129 3.28 5.96 0.01
C THR A 129 3.74 5.87 -1.45
N ASN A 130 3.26 6.78 -2.34
CA ASN A 130 3.61 6.76 -3.76
C ASN A 130 5.04 7.26 -4.07
N VAL A 131 5.79 7.61 -3.05
CA VAL A 131 7.25 7.86 -3.15
C VAL A 131 8.04 6.59 -3.45
N ILE A 132 7.47 5.42 -3.22
CA ILE A 132 8.04 4.12 -3.64
C ILE A 132 8.17 4.11 -5.16
N GLU A 133 9.40 4.08 -5.65
CA GLU A 133 9.69 4.21 -7.09
C GLU A 133 9.63 2.87 -7.83
N SER A 134 10.00 1.78 -7.17
CA SER A 134 10.13 0.46 -7.77
C SER A 134 9.51 -0.64 -6.89
N PRO A 135 8.17 -0.64 -6.69
CA PRO A 135 7.53 -1.77 -6.05
C PRO A 135 7.66 -3.03 -6.94
N VAL A 136 7.65 -4.21 -6.35
CA VAL A 136 7.68 -5.48 -7.11
C VAL A 136 6.30 -5.82 -7.70
N LEU A 137 5.24 -5.26 -7.09
CA LEU A 137 3.84 -5.46 -7.51
C LEU A 137 3.01 -4.26 -7.08
N THR A 138 2.07 -3.86 -7.93
CA THR A 138 0.99 -2.94 -7.55
C THR A 138 -0.34 -3.66 -7.57
N VAL A 139 -1.22 -3.31 -6.63
CA VAL A 139 -2.57 -3.90 -6.55
C VAL A 139 -3.59 -2.77 -6.47
N ILE A 140 -4.65 -2.85 -7.27
CA ILE A 140 -5.77 -1.91 -7.20
C ILE A 140 -7.04 -2.72 -6.91
N THR A 141 -7.58 -2.54 -5.70
CA THR A 141 -8.81 -3.19 -5.27
C THR A 141 -10.03 -2.53 -5.91
N SER A 142 -11.24 -2.79 -5.44
CA SER A 142 -12.46 -2.23 -6.03
C SER A 142 -12.45 -0.69 -6.06
N ILE A 143 -13.03 -0.12 -7.11
CA ILE A 143 -13.20 1.32 -7.30
C ILE A 143 -14.67 1.68 -7.13
N SER A 144 -14.94 2.65 -6.28
CA SER A 144 -16.27 3.25 -6.07
C SER A 144 -16.16 4.74 -5.83
N LEU A 145 -17.28 5.45 -5.88
CA LEU A 145 -17.30 6.87 -5.53
C LEU A 145 -16.99 7.04 -4.03
N GLU A 146 -15.89 7.72 -3.76
CA GLU A 146 -15.44 8.07 -2.40
C GLU A 146 -14.60 9.33 -2.45
N HIS A 147 -14.52 10.06 -1.34
CA HIS A 147 -13.67 11.25 -1.22
C HIS A 147 -13.75 12.18 -2.45
N THR A 148 -14.97 12.39 -2.96
CA THR A 148 -15.20 13.10 -4.23
C THR A 148 -14.69 14.53 -4.22
N GLU A 149 -14.57 15.15 -3.05
CA GLU A 149 -13.97 16.48 -2.87
C GLU A 149 -12.48 16.53 -3.26
N TYR A 150 -11.77 15.39 -3.17
CA TYR A 150 -10.32 15.30 -3.42
C TYR A 150 -9.98 14.50 -4.68
N LEU A 151 -10.72 13.43 -4.95
CA LEU A 151 -10.38 12.47 -6.01
C LEU A 151 -11.20 12.68 -7.30
N GLY A 152 -12.16 13.62 -7.26
CA GLY A 152 -13.10 13.84 -8.36
C GLY A 152 -14.40 13.04 -8.20
N ASN A 153 -15.40 13.41 -8.99
CA ASN A 153 -16.79 12.97 -8.85
C ASN A 153 -17.22 11.93 -9.90
N THR A 154 -16.27 11.27 -10.53
CA THR A 154 -16.51 10.16 -11.47
C THR A 154 -15.65 8.95 -11.15
N ILE A 155 -16.10 7.77 -11.53
CA ILE A 155 -15.33 6.52 -11.40
C ILE A 155 -14.00 6.63 -12.16
N ALA A 156 -14.01 7.21 -13.35
CA ALA A 156 -12.79 7.39 -14.15
C ALA A 156 -11.77 8.30 -13.45
N ALA A 157 -12.19 9.39 -12.81
CA ALA A 157 -11.29 10.28 -12.09
C ALA A 157 -10.66 9.57 -10.89
N ILE A 158 -11.47 8.89 -10.07
CA ILE A 158 -10.99 8.13 -8.90
C ILE A 158 -10.07 6.99 -9.33
N ALA A 159 -10.42 6.26 -10.40
CA ALA A 159 -9.55 5.22 -10.97
C ALA A 159 -8.21 5.80 -11.45
N GLY A 160 -8.22 7.00 -12.05
CA GLY A 160 -7.00 7.70 -12.48
C GLY A 160 -6.06 8.04 -11.32
N GLU A 161 -6.62 8.55 -10.21
CA GLU A 161 -5.84 8.83 -9.01
C GLU A 161 -5.22 7.55 -8.41
N LYS A 162 -6.00 6.45 -8.34
CA LYS A 162 -5.49 5.17 -7.83
C LYS A 162 -4.50 4.50 -8.78
N ALA A 163 -4.73 4.57 -10.08
CA ALA A 163 -3.79 4.08 -11.10
C ALA A 163 -2.45 4.85 -11.11
N GLY A 164 -2.36 5.98 -10.42
CA GLY A 164 -1.12 6.71 -10.19
C GLY A 164 -0.03 5.93 -9.46
N ILE A 165 -0.36 4.81 -8.79
CA ILE A 165 0.63 3.93 -8.16
C ILE A 165 1.34 3.00 -9.17
N ILE A 166 0.80 2.84 -10.39
CA ILE A 166 1.39 1.98 -11.42
C ILE A 166 2.72 2.57 -11.88
N LYS A 167 3.78 1.78 -11.85
CA LYS A 167 5.15 2.17 -12.19
C LYS A 167 5.62 1.51 -13.48
N GLN A 168 6.66 2.06 -14.08
CA GLN A 168 7.24 1.56 -15.32
C GLN A 168 7.66 0.10 -15.20
N GLY A 169 7.09 -0.77 -16.03
CA GLY A 169 7.43 -2.20 -16.09
C GLY A 169 6.97 -3.04 -14.90
N VAL A 170 6.35 -2.43 -13.88
CA VAL A 170 5.90 -3.13 -12.66
C VAL A 170 4.52 -3.75 -12.87
N PRO A 171 4.33 -5.04 -12.57
CA PRO A 171 3.04 -5.70 -12.71
C PRO A 171 1.93 -5.00 -11.90
N VAL A 172 0.72 -4.97 -12.46
CA VAL A 172 -0.49 -4.53 -11.74
C VAL A 172 -1.56 -5.62 -11.76
N VAL A 173 -2.03 -6.00 -10.56
CA VAL A 173 -3.24 -6.82 -10.36
C VAL A 173 -4.37 -5.88 -9.96
N PHE A 174 -5.54 -6.01 -10.58
CA PHE A 174 -6.64 -5.12 -10.25
C PHE A 174 -8.01 -5.79 -10.34
N ASP A 175 -8.96 -5.30 -9.53
CA ASP A 175 -10.37 -5.67 -9.62
C ASP A 175 -10.97 -5.12 -10.92
N ALA A 176 -11.40 -6.02 -11.79
CA ALA A 176 -12.02 -5.71 -13.07
C ALA A 176 -13.57 -5.85 -13.03
N GLY A 177 -14.18 -5.71 -11.87
CA GLY A 177 -15.63 -5.72 -11.70
C GLY A 177 -16.35 -4.46 -12.20
N ASN A 178 -15.63 -3.37 -12.46
CA ASN A 178 -16.13 -2.13 -13.03
C ASN A 178 -15.42 -1.84 -14.36
N ASP A 179 -16.16 -1.76 -15.47
CA ASP A 179 -15.57 -1.60 -16.80
C ASP A 179 -14.97 -0.21 -17.03
N GLU A 180 -15.57 0.87 -16.49
CA GLU A 180 -15.06 2.24 -16.59
C GLU A 180 -13.70 2.36 -15.87
N ALA A 181 -13.63 1.90 -14.63
CA ALA A 181 -12.38 1.85 -13.87
C ALA A 181 -11.33 0.98 -14.56
N SER A 182 -11.74 -0.18 -15.08
CA SER A 182 -10.86 -1.11 -15.79
C SER A 182 -10.22 -0.49 -17.02
N ALA A 183 -10.97 0.30 -17.79
CA ALA A 183 -10.45 0.99 -18.98
C ALA A 183 -9.33 1.98 -18.60
N VAL A 184 -9.53 2.76 -17.54
CA VAL A 184 -8.54 3.73 -17.03
C VAL A 184 -7.28 3.02 -16.54
N ILE A 185 -7.44 1.94 -15.75
CA ILE A 185 -6.30 1.19 -15.20
C ILE A 185 -5.49 0.54 -16.33
N ARG A 186 -6.16 -0.08 -17.33
CA ARG A 186 -5.48 -0.68 -18.49
C ARG A 186 -4.70 0.34 -19.29
N LYS A 187 -5.31 1.49 -19.60
CA LYS A 187 -4.64 2.58 -20.30
C LYS A 187 -3.39 3.02 -19.55
N ARG A 188 -3.49 3.18 -18.24
CA ARG A 188 -2.34 3.56 -17.41
C ARG A 188 -1.26 2.49 -17.39
N ALA A 189 -1.63 1.22 -17.32
CA ALA A 189 -0.69 0.09 -17.39
C ALA A 189 0.04 0.05 -18.73
N GLU A 190 -0.66 0.27 -19.84
CA GLU A 190 -0.07 0.36 -21.18
C GLU A 190 0.93 1.51 -21.27
N GLU A 191 0.56 2.73 -20.84
CA GLU A 191 1.46 3.89 -20.78
C GLU A 191 2.73 3.61 -19.97
N LYS A 192 2.64 2.74 -18.96
CA LYS A 192 3.75 2.33 -18.09
C LYS A 192 4.42 1.03 -18.52
N GLN A 193 4.00 0.44 -19.64
CA GLN A 193 4.48 -0.88 -20.07
C GLN A 193 4.43 -1.92 -18.94
N ALA A 194 3.42 -1.79 -18.06
CA ALA A 194 3.21 -2.61 -16.89
C ALA A 194 2.40 -3.87 -17.27
N PRO A 195 2.88 -5.08 -16.97
CA PRO A 195 2.08 -6.29 -17.11
C PRO A 195 0.77 -6.16 -16.33
N CYS A 196 -0.38 -6.45 -16.96
CA CYS A 196 -1.69 -6.09 -16.46
C CYS A 196 -2.55 -7.33 -16.24
N TYR A 197 -2.94 -7.59 -14.99
CA TYR A 197 -3.65 -8.79 -14.55
C TYR A 197 -5.02 -8.44 -13.96
N PRO A 198 -6.10 -8.43 -14.78
CA PRO A 198 -7.45 -8.19 -14.28
C PRO A 198 -7.98 -9.41 -13.54
N VAL A 199 -8.55 -9.21 -12.38
CA VAL A 199 -9.31 -10.21 -11.62
C VAL A 199 -10.80 -9.91 -11.78
N ARG A 200 -11.57 -10.88 -12.24
CA ARG A 200 -13.01 -10.75 -12.46
C ARG A 200 -13.80 -11.63 -11.48
N PRO A 201 -14.94 -11.18 -10.97
CA PRO A 201 -15.80 -11.98 -10.10
C PRO A 201 -16.18 -13.35 -10.70
N GLN A 202 -16.34 -13.43 -12.03
CA GLN A 202 -16.70 -14.66 -12.75
C GLN A 202 -15.62 -15.74 -12.69
N GLN A 203 -14.38 -15.37 -12.37
CA GLN A 203 -13.27 -16.32 -12.17
C GLN A 203 -13.37 -17.05 -10.83
N LEU A 204 -14.14 -16.50 -9.88
CA LEU A 204 -14.34 -17.07 -8.56
C LEU A 204 -15.65 -17.86 -8.51
N LYS A 205 -15.58 -19.14 -8.17
CA LYS A 205 -16.75 -19.98 -7.91
C LYS A 205 -16.76 -20.43 -6.46
N ILE A 206 -17.64 -19.84 -5.67
CA ILE A 206 -17.87 -20.25 -4.26
C ILE A 206 -18.60 -21.60 -4.30
N LYS A 207 -18.02 -22.61 -3.64
CA LYS A 207 -18.57 -23.97 -3.50
C LYS A 207 -19.36 -24.12 -2.21
N LYS A 208 -18.83 -23.58 -1.11
CA LYS A 208 -19.44 -23.69 0.23
C LYS A 208 -18.98 -22.55 1.12
N ILE A 209 -19.92 -22.04 1.91
CA ILE A 209 -19.64 -21.07 2.99
C ILE A 209 -20.05 -21.71 4.32
N THR A 210 -19.17 -21.69 5.29
CA THR A 210 -19.42 -22.09 6.67
C THR A 210 -19.07 -20.93 7.61
N ARG A 211 -19.34 -21.07 8.90
CA ARG A 211 -18.94 -20.04 9.89
C ARG A 211 -17.41 -19.88 10.00
N LYS A 212 -16.62 -20.87 9.56
CA LYS A 212 -15.16 -20.87 9.71
C LYS A 212 -14.42 -20.78 8.39
N ASN A 213 -15.00 -21.28 7.29
CA ASN A 213 -14.29 -21.45 6.03
C ASN A 213 -15.18 -21.05 4.84
N ILE A 214 -14.54 -20.53 3.81
CA ILE A 214 -15.10 -20.38 2.47
C ILE A 214 -14.33 -21.33 1.55
N ASP A 215 -15.04 -22.31 0.96
CA ASP A 215 -14.49 -23.21 -0.06
C ASP A 215 -14.82 -22.64 -1.44
N PHE A 216 -13.80 -22.42 -2.25
CA PHE A 216 -13.97 -21.83 -3.58
C PHE A 216 -12.98 -22.44 -4.58
N SER A 217 -13.28 -22.27 -5.84
CA SER A 217 -12.31 -22.45 -6.94
C SER A 217 -12.13 -21.13 -7.67
N PHE A 218 -10.91 -20.89 -8.09
CA PHE A 218 -10.54 -19.71 -8.87
C PHE A 218 -9.93 -20.16 -10.21
N ALA A 219 -10.49 -19.67 -11.32
CA ALA A 219 -9.95 -19.93 -12.64
C ALA A 219 -8.76 -19.00 -12.88
N SER A 220 -7.57 -19.49 -12.53
CA SER A 220 -6.31 -18.80 -12.80
C SER A 220 -5.83 -19.09 -14.24
N ARG A 221 -5.03 -18.18 -14.78
CA ARG A 221 -4.27 -18.40 -16.02
C ARG A 221 -2.89 -19.01 -15.75
N TYR A 222 -2.59 -19.31 -14.50
CA TYR A 222 -1.33 -19.86 -14.00
C TYR A 222 -1.54 -21.24 -13.40
#